data_4e26fcf52d1b648831b6af32a1a34544
#
_entry.id   4e26fcf52d1b648831b6af32a1a34544
#
_cell.length_a   1.000
_cell.length_b   1.000
_cell.length_c   1.000
_cell.angle_alpha   90.00
_cell.angle_beta   90.00
_cell.angle_gamma   90.00
#
_symmetry.space_group_name_H-M   'P 1'
#
loop_
_entity.id
_entity.type
_entity.pdbx_description
1 polymer ?
#
loop_
_entity_poly.entity_id
_entity_poly.type
_entity_poly.pdbx_seq_one_letter_code
_entity_poly.pdbx_strand_id
1 'polypeptide(L)'
;YLDAGLNESAMAPGWYNGIALDDYKNAGLDAKAANAQAWTNIKSRMNYFGKNTNYMIDFFSKKIISQWNEPTYESIWVSKVKSHTNELNWIGNGMYDGSIGQFFELYFNFYMQILFIAFAAGIYFLFINRKTNIETVLLPLVILGAFGYHLLFEGKSQYVLTYIILMIPTASFAFECILNGKYTKIKEFVGKLKEIPDGKESEKA
;
A
#
# COMPACT_ATOMS: atom_id res chain seq x y z
N TYR A 1 -4.62 -0.54 19.75
CA TYR A 1 -4.30 -0.61 18.31
C TYR A 1 -4.58 0.71 17.57
N LEU A 2 -5.74 1.36 17.80
CA LEU A 2 -6.05 2.66 17.17
C LEU A 2 -5.06 3.75 17.64
N ASP A 3 -4.79 3.83 18.95
CA ASP A 3 -3.81 4.77 19.50
C ASP A 3 -2.42 4.53 18.91
N ALA A 4 -1.93 3.28 18.91
CA ALA A 4 -0.67 2.93 18.29
C ALA A 4 -0.63 3.30 16.79
N GLY A 5 -1.73 3.06 16.07
CA GLY A 5 -1.84 3.36 14.64
C GLY A 5 -1.78 4.85 14.28
N LEU A 6 -2.07 5.74 15.23
CA LEU A 6 -2.04 7.20 15.04
C LEU A 6 -0.77 7.86 15.58
N ASN A 7 0.16 7.09 16.15
CA ASN A 7 1.39 7.61 16.75
C ASN A 7 2.64 7.18 15.98
N GLU A 8 3.74 7.90 16.22
CA GLU A 8 5.04 7.55 15.66
C GLU A 8 5.55 6.24 16.24
N SER A 9 6.39 5.56 15.48
CA SER A 9 7.16 4.40 15.89
C SER A 9 8.61 4.56 15.44
N ALA A 10 9.50 3.80 16.03
CA ALA A 10 10.91 3.79 15.66
C ALA A 10 11.15 3.31 14.22
N MET A 11 10.23 2.52 13.66
CA MET A 11 10.36 1.97 12.30
C MET A 11 9.65 2.84 11.26
N ALA A 12 8.36 3.12 11.47
CA ALA A 12 7.57 3.95 10.58
C ALA A 12 6.27 4.40 11.29
N PRO A 13 5.64 5.52 10.86
CA PRO A 13 4.41 6.01 11.46
C PRO A 13 3.31 4.94 11.49
N GLY A 14 2.66 4.78 12.64
CA GLY A 14 1.56 3.84 12.82
C GLY A 14 1.93 2.36 12.92
N TRP A 15 3.23 2.04 12.99
CA TRP A 15 3.71 0.70 13.31
C TRP A 15 3.71 0.47 14.83
N TYR A 16 3.97 -0.77 15.26
CA TYR A 16 4.05 -1.10 16.68
C TYR A 16 5.04 -0.19 17.41
N ASN A 17 4.59 0.46 18.46
CA ASN A 17 5.37 1.44 19.23
C ASN A 17 5.35 1.19 20.75
N GLY A 18 4.71 0.11 21.22
CA GLY A 18 4.65 -0.27 22.63
C GLY A 18 3.66 0.52 23.47
N ILE A 19 3.07 1.61 22.98
CA ILE A 19 2.24 2.54 23.75
C ILE A 19 1.08 1.83 24.49
N ALA A 20 0.44 0.85 23.85
CA ALA A 20 -0.67 0.11 24.47
C ALA A 20 -0.21 -0.72 25.69
N LEU A 21 1.01 -1.28 25.63
CA LEU A 21 1.60 -2.02 26.73
C LEU A 21 2.02 -1.09 27.86
N ASP A 22 2.59 0.06 27.51
CA ASP A 22 3.03 1.06 28.49
C ASP A 22 1.83 1.68 29.20
N ASP A 23 0.77 2.04 28.48
CA ASP A 23 -0.48 2.52 29.08
C ASP A 23 -1.09 1.48 30.03
N TYR A 24 -1.06 0.20 29.67
CA TYR A 24 -1.57 -0.87 30.53
C TYR A 24 -0.73 -1.06 31.80
N LYS A 25 0.60 -1.00 31.69
CA LYS A 25 1.49 -1.06 32.86
C LYS A 25 1.34 0.16 33.77
N ASN A 26 1.32 1.36 33.16
CA ASN A 26 1.17 2.61 33.90
C ASN A 26 -0.19 2.73 34.60
N ALA A 27 -1.22 2.09 34.07
CA ALA A 27 -2.52 1.98 34.71
C ALA A 27 -2.59 0.89 35.81
N GLY A 28 -1.47 0.34 36.25
CA GLY A 28 -1.43 -0.71 37.27
C GLY A 28 -2.08 -2.03 36.81
N LEU A 29 -2.00 -2.34 35.53
CA LEU A 29 -2.63 -3.50 34.86
C LEU A 29 -4.18 -3.44 34.83
N ASP A 30 -4.76 -2.27 35.03
CA ASP A 30 -6.21 -2.04 34.86
C ASP A 30 -6.54 -1.72 33.40
N ALA A 31 -7.20 -2.64 32.74
CA ALA A 31 -7.59 -2.51 31.32
C ALA A 31 -8.56 -1.34 31.07
N LYS A 32 -9.43 -1.01 32.05
CA LYS A 32 -10.38 0.10 31.93
C LYS A 32 -9.67 1.44 31.99
N ALA A 33 -8.75 1.58 32.94
CA ALA A 33 -7.92 2.79 33.09
C ALA A 33 -6.99 2.97 31.87
N ALA A 34 -6.33 1.91 31.38
CA ALA A 34 -5.52 1.92 30.19
C ALA A 34 -6.31 2.34 28.93
N ASN A 35 -7.54 1.82 28.77
CA ASN A 35 -8.40 2.22 27.66
C ASN A 35 -8.83 3.70 27.75
N ALA A 36 -9.10 4.21 28.95
CA ALA A 36 -9.41 5.64 29.15
C ALA A 36 -8.19 6.52 28.78
N GLN A 37 -6.97 6.10 29.10
CA GLN A 37 -5.74 6.76 28.72
C GLN A 37 -5.58 6.75 27.19
N ALA A 38 -5.73 5.59 26.53
CA ALA A 38 -5.66 5.48 25.07
C ALA A 38 -6.64 6.44 24.36
N TRP A 39 -7.87 6.58 24.86
CA TRP A 39 -8.82 7.57 24.32
C TRP A 39 -8.37 9.01 24.51
N THR A 40 -7.70 9.32 25.62
CA THR A 40 -7.12 10.65 25.85
C THR A 40 -6.00 10.93 24.86
N ASN A 41 -5.11 9.95 24.63
CA ASN A 41 -4.02 10.02 23.67
C ASN A 41 -4.56 10.26 22.25
N ILE A 42 -5.57 9.48 21.81
CA ILE A 42 -6.22 9.62 20.50
C ILE A 42 -6.79 11.02 20.30
N LYS A 43 -7.55 11.55 21.30
CA LYS A 43 -8.11 12.91 21.22
C LYS A 43 -7.02 13.97 21.09
N SER A 44 -5.95 13.85 21.87
CA SER A 44 -4.79 14.74 21.80
C SER A 44 -4.13 14.69 20.43
N ARG A 45 -3.94 13.49 19.90
CA ARG A 45 -3.32 13.26 18.57
C ARG A 45 -4.17 13.83 17.44
N MET A 46 -5.48 13.63 17.47
CA MET A 46 -6.41 14.20 16.49
C MET A 46 -6.42 15.75 16.54
N ASN A 47 -6.38 16.34 17.75
CA ASN A 47 -6.27 17.78 17.90
C ASN A 47 -4.93 18.30 17.35
N TYR A 48 -3.84 17.57 17.55
CA TYR A 48 -2.52 17.90 17.00
C TYR A 48 -2.53 17.87 15.48
N PHE A 49 -3.11 16.84 14.86
CA PHE A 49 -3.28 16.74 13.41
C PHE A 49 -4.11 17.90 12.85
N GLY A 50 -5.21 18.27 13.51
CA GLY A 50 -6.05 19.39 13.10
C GLY A 50 -5.34 20.73 13.11
N LYS A 51 -4.39 20.92 14.04
CA LYS A 51 -3.56 22.14 14.13
C LYS A 51 -2.34 22.12 13.19
N ASN A 52 -1.89 20.96 12.77
CA ASN A 52 -0.66 20.75 12.01
C ASN A 52 -0.92 19.88 10.74
N THR A 53 -1.69 20.43 9.82
CA THR A 53 -2.15 19.70 8.62
C THR A 53 -1.00 19.16 7.77
N ASN A 54 0.09 19.92 7.61
CA ASN A 54 1.26 19.46 6.85
C ASN A 54 1.91 18.22 7.50
N TYR A 55 2.00 18.24 8.82
CA TYR A 55 2.50 17.07 9.55
C TYR A 55 1.55 15.87 9.41
N MET A 56 0.24 16.09 9.49
CA MET A 56 -0.76 15.04 9.29
C MET A 56 -0.62 14.37 7.91
N ILE A 57 -0.47 15.18 6.86
CA ILE A 57 -0.28 14.68 5.49
C ILE A 57 1.03 13.86 5.40
N ASP A 58 2.13 14.37 5.95
CA ASP A 58 3.41 13.67 5.95
C ASP A 58 3.31 12.33 6.72
N PHE A 59 2.71 12.34 7.92
CA PHE A 59 2.49 11.15 8.73
C PHE A 59 1.72 10.06 7.96
N PHE A 60 0.55 10.39 7.42
CA PHE A 60 -0.27 9.41 6.70
C PHE A 60 0.36 8.97 5.37
N SER A 61 1.06 9.86 4.68
CA SER A 61 1.81 9.50 3.47
C SER A 61 2.91 8.48 3.76
N LYS A 62 3.72 8.73 4.78
CA LYS A 62 4.77 7.79 5.21
C LYS A 62 4.18 6.48 5.71
N LYS A 63 3.08 6.53 6.45
CA LYS A 63 2.37 5.35 6.93
C LYS A 63 1.86 4.48 5.76
N ILE A 64 1.21 5.08 4.78
CA ILE A 64 0.73 4.36 3.59
C ILE A 64 1.89 3.74 2.83
N ILE A 65 2.94 4.52 2.56
CA ILE A 65 4.11 4.03 1.82
C ILE A 65 4.77 2.85 2.55
N SER A 66 5.01 2.97 3.86
CA SER A 66 5.66 1.92 4.64
C SER A 66 4.85 0.63 4.75
N GLN A 67 3.53 0.70 4.63
CA GLN A 67 2.66 -0.47 4.71
C GLN A 67 2.37 -1.09 3.33
N TRP A 68 2.04 -0.27 2.34
CA TRP A 68 1.53 -0.73 1.06
C TRP A 68 2.56 -0.75 -0.07
N ASN A 69 3.70 -0.09 0.11
CA ASN A 69 4.75 -0.01 -0.92
C ASN A 69 6.10 -0.57 -0.44
N GLU A 70 6.12 -1.38 0.61
CA GLU A 70 7.30 -2.12 1.04
C GLU A 70 7.28 -3.50 0.34
N PRO A 71 8.15 -3.72 -0.66
CA PRO A 71 7.99 -4.82 -1.61
C PRO A 71 8.42 -6.18 -1.06
N THR A 72 9.12 -6.21 0.07
CA THR A 72 9.63 -7.45 0.69
C THR A 72 8.77 -7.92 1.84
N TYR A 73 7.78 -7.15 2.26
CA TYR A 73 6.91 -7.44 3.42
C TYR A 73 7.71 -7.75 4.68
N GLU A 74 8.78 -6.97 4.91
CA GLU A 74 9.76 -7.15 5.98
C GLU A 74 10.53 -8.48 5.94
N SER A 75 10.36 -9.34 4.95
CA SER A 75 10.95 -10.69 4.95
C SER A 75 12.48 -10.66 5.03
N ILE A 76 13.12 -9.78 4.27
CA ILE A 76 14.59 -9.64 4.27
C ILE A 76 15.07 -9.12 5.63
N TRP A 77 14.44 -8.05 6.13
CA TRP A 77 14.81 -7.45 7.40
C TRP A 77 14.58 -8.40 8.59
N VAL A 78 13.40 -9.04 8.65
CA VAL A 78 13.06 -9.98 9.74
C VAL A 78 13.97 -11.19 9.71
N SER A 79 14.29 -11.73 8.55
CA SER A 79 15.19 -12.87 8.45
C SER A 79 16.62 -12.50 8.87
N LYS A 80 17.09 -11.30 8.53
CA LYS A 80 18.39 -10.77 8.98
C LYS A 80 18.45 -10.66 10.51
N VAL A 81 17.45 -10.03 11.13
CA VAL A 81 17.40 -9.81 12.58
C VAL A 81 17.27 -11.13 13.36
N LYS A 82 16.55 -12.11 12.79
CA LYS A 82 16.37 -13.43 13.42
C LYS A 82 17.43 -14.46 13.05
N SER A 83 18.38 -14.10 12.20
CA SER A 83 19.53 -14.97 11.88
C SER A 83 20.37 -15.21 13.14
N HIS A 84 20.55 -16.46 13.49
CA HIS A 84 21.38 -16.87 14.64
C HIS A 84 22.84 -17.13 14.24
N THR A 85 23.19 -16.94 12.97
CA THR A 85 24.54 -17.16 12.46
C THR A 85 25.29 -15.84 12.35
N ASN A 86 26.43 -15.75 13.00
CA ASN A 86 27.34 -14.61 12.89
C ASN A 86 28.13 -14.62 11.57
N GLU A 87 28.16 -15.76 10.88
CA GLU A 87 28.85 -15.94 9.61
C GLU A 87 27.84 -16.24 8.51
N LEU A 88 27.60 -15.25 7.68
CA LEU A 88 26.79 -15.41 6.48
C LEU A 88 27.69 -15.82 5.32
N ASN A 89 27.22 -16.76 4.49
CA ASN A 89 27.87 -17.05 3.22
C ASN A 89 27.67 -15.85 2.23
N TRP A 90 28.32 -15.96 1.07
CA TRP A 90 28.28 -14.89 0.07
C TRP A 90 26.84 -14.54 -0.40
N ILE A 91 25.94 -15.53 -0.43
CA ILE A 91 24.51 -15.30 -0.79
C ILE A 91 23.82 -14.50 0.33
N GLY A 92 24.00 -14.89 1.59
CA GLY A 92 23.41 -14.21 2.73
C GLY A 92 23.90 -12.75 2.83
N ASN A 93 25.20 -12.53 2.67
CA ASN A 93 25.77 -11.19 2.64
C ASN A 93 25.21 -10.36 1.46
N GLY A 94 25.10 -10.99 0.29
CA GLY A 94 24.51 -10.35 -0.90
C GLY A 94 23.03 -10.01 -0.73
N MET A 95 22.27 -10.87 -0.03
CA MET A 95 20.83 -10.64 0.23
C MET A 95 20.57 -9.57 1.26
N TYR A 96 21.31 -9.56 2.37
CA TYR A 96 20.98 -8.68 3.49
C TYR A 96 21.62 -7.28 3.40
N ASP A 97 22.81 -7.18 2.86
CA ASP A 97 23.58 -5.93 2.83
C ASP A 97 24.17 -5.62 1.44
N GLY A 98 23.87 -6.44 0.44
CA GLY A 98 24.51 -6.36 -0.87
C GLY A 98 23.57 -6.17 -2.05
N SER A 99 24.15 -6.29 -3.23
CA SER A 99 23.48 -6.04 -4.52
C SER A 99 22.36 -7.02 -4.85
N ILE A 100 22.39 -8.24 -4.28
CA ILE A 100 21.33 -9.23 -4.51
C ILE A 100 20.03 -8.76 -3.86
N GLY A 101 20.07 -8.29 -2.60
CA GLY A 101 18.91 -7.72 -1.92
C GLY A 101 18.36 -6.50 -2.62
N GLN A 102 19.24 -5.56 -3.00
CA GLN A 102 18.83 -4.36 -3.76
C GLN A 102 18.18 -4.70 -5.10
N PHE A 103 18.69 -5.72 -5.81
CA PHE A 103 18.06 -6.19 -7.04
C PHE A 103 16.65 -6.73 -6.79
N PHE A 104 16.46 -7.56 -5.75
CA PHE A 104 15.13 -8.08 -5.43
C PHE A 104 14.17 -6.99 -4.96
N GLU A 105 14.61 -6.03 -4.15
CA GLU A 105 13.79 -4.89 -3.75
C GLU A 105 13.32 -4.08 -4.97
N LEU A 106 14.22 -3.78 -5.90
CA LEU A 106 13.88 -3.07 -7.13
C LEU A 106 12.91 -3.87 -8.00
N TYR A 107 13.17 -5.19 -8.17
CA TYR A 107 12.32 -6.07 -8.96
C TYR A 107 10.91 -6.18 -8.38
N PHE A 108 10.79 -6.41 -7.07
CA PHE A 108 9.49 -6.52 -6.42
C PHE A 108 8.75 -5.19 -6.35
N ASN A 109 9.46 -4.09 -6.19
CA ASN A 109 8.86 -2.75 -6.26
C ASN A 109 8.24 -2.51 -7.65
N PHE A 110 8.96 -2.82 -8.72
CA PHE A 110 8.44 -2.71 -10.09
C PHE A 110 7.21 -3.62 -10.30
N TYR A 111 7.26 -4.86 -9.82
CA TYR A 111 6.14 -5.78 -9.86
C TYR A 111 4.91 -5.22 -9.13
N MET A 112 5.08 -4.66 -7.94
CA MET A 112 3.99 -4.05 -7.18
C MET A 112 3.37 -2.86 -7.89
N GLN A 113 4.16 -2.00 -8.52
CA GLN A 113 3.64 -0.88 -9.32
C GLN A 113 2.76 -1.37 -10.47
N ILE A 114 3.20 -2.40 -11.20
CA ILE A 114 2.40 -3.02 -12.26
C ILE A 114 1.08 -3.56 -11.69
N LEU A 115 1.13 -4.26 -10.55
CA LEU A 115 -0.06 -4.82 -9.91
C LEU A 115 -1.05 -3.74 -9.50
N PHE A 116 -0.60 -2.64 -8.89
CA PHE A 116 -1.46 -1.53 -8.50
C PHE A 116 -2.11 -0.85 -9.71
N ILE A 117 -1.33 -0.59 -10.76
CA ILE A 117 -1.86 -0.02 -12.02
C ILE A 117 -2.88 -0.96 -12.65
N ALA A 118 -2.57 -2.25 -12.73
CA ALA A 118 -3.48 -3.25 -13.30
C ALA A 118 -4.74 -3.42 -12.45
N PHE A 119 -4.64 -3.38 -11.12
CA PHE A 119 -5.79 -3.43 -10.23
C PHE A 119 -6.71 -2.21 -10.42
N ALA A 120 -6.14 -1.00 -10.46
CA ALA A 120 -6.91 0.23 -10.73
C ALA A 120 -7.59 0.18 -12.11
N ALA A 121 -6.87 -0.28 -13.13
CA ALA A 121 -7.44 -0.51 -14.46
C ALA A 121 -8.56 -1.55 -14.43
N GLY A 122 -8.40 -2.65 -13.67
CA GLY A 122 -9.42 -3.67 -13.50
C GLY A 122 -10.71 -3.11 -12.92
N ILE A 123 -10.63 -2.31 -11.86
CA ILE A 123 -11.78 -1.60 -11.29
C ILE A 123 -12.45 -0.71 -12.35
N TYR A 124 -11.68 0.12 -13.04
CA TYR A 124 -12.18 0.98 -14.09
C TYR A 124 -12.95 0.19 -15.17
N PHE A 125 -12.46 -0.98 -15.54
CA PHE A 125 -13.08 -1.84 -16.54
C PHE A 125 -14.34 -2.56 -16.06
N LEU A 126 -14.42 -2.90 -14.80
CA LEU A 126 -15.66 -3.39 -14.20
C LEU A 126 -16.79 -2.35 -14.36
N PHE A 127 -16.50 -1.08 -14.12
CA PHE A 127 -17.48 0.00 -14.25
C PHE A 127 -17.87 0.25 -15.72
N ILE A 128 -16.91 0.36 -16.62
CA ILE A 128 -17.20 0.63 -18.05
C ILE A 128 -17.99 -0.52 -18.70
N ASN A 129 -17.61 -1.75 -18.40
CA ASN A 129 -18.28 -2.92 -18.97
C ASN A 129 -19.59 -3.27 -18.25
N ARG A 130 -20.02 -2.48 -17.28
CA ARG A 130 -21.21 -2.70 -16.45
C ARG A 130 -21.25 -4.08 -15.78
N LYS A 131 -20.08 -4.63 -15.46
CA LYS A 131 -19.92 -5.90 -14.73
C LYS A 131 -19.81 -5.67 -13.21
N THR A 132 -20.61 -4.75 -12.69
CA THR A 132 -20.60 -4.34 -11.27
C THR A 132 -21.66 -5.08 -10.48
N ASN A 133 -21.61 -6.40 -10.47
CA ASN A 133 -22.37 -7.22 -9.53
C ASN A 133 -21.57 -7.45 -8.24
N ILE A 134 -22.19 -8.00 -7.21
CA ILE A 134 -21.55 -8.22 -5.91
C ILE A 134 -20.33 -9.14 -6.02
N GLU A 135 -20.37 -10.14 -6.90
CA GLU A 135 -19.29 -11.09 -7.09
C GLU A 135 -18.01 -10.43 -7.62
N THR A 136 -18.17 -9.45 -8.52
CA THR A 136 -17.04 -8.77 -9.17
C THR A 136 -16.49 -7.59 -8.34
N VAL A 137 -17.32 -6.96 -7.49
CA VAL A 137 -16.88 -5.81 -6.68
C VAL A 137 -16.48 -6.20 -5.25
N LEU A 138 -16.75 -7.43 -4.82
CA LEU A 138 -16.48 -7.87 -3.46
C LEU A 138 -15.00 -7.72 -3.08
N LEU A 139 -14.08 -8.21 -3.93
CA LEU A 139 -12.64 -8.11 -3.68
C LEU A 139 -12.15 -6.67 -3.61
N PRO A 140 -12.46 -5.77 -4.59
CA PRO A 140 -12.17 -4.35 -4.47
C PRO A 140 -12.71 -3.70 -3.19
N LEU A 141 -13.92 -4.06 -2.75
CA LEU A 141 -14.50 -3.53 -1.50
C LEU A 141 -13.75 -4.03 -0.25
N VAL A 142 -13.35 -5.31 -0.22
CA VAL A 142 -12.51 -5.84 0.88
C VAL A 142 -11.17 -5.11 0.94
N ILE A 143 -10.54 -4.86 -0.20
CA ILE A 143 -9.27 -4.13 -0.26
C ILE A 143 -9.43 -2.68 0.19
N LEU A 144 -10.51 -2.01 -0.22
CA LEU A 144 -10.83 -0.65 0.25
C LEU A 144 -11.06 -0.61 1.76
N GLY A 145 -11.79 -1.59 2.31
CA GLY A 145 -11.99 -1.72 3.74
C GLY A 145 -10.68 -1.97 4.50
N ALA A 146 -9.82 -2.83 3.96
CA ALA A 146 -8.50 -3.09 4.51
C ALA A 146 -7.61 -1.83 4.50
N PHE A 147 -7.62 -1.08 3.40
CA PHE A 147 -6.91 0.19 3.29
C PHE A 147 -7.37 1.18 4.36
N GLY A 148 -8.69 1.36 4.51
CA GLY A 148 -9.27 2.23 5.54
C GLY A 148 -8.95 1.76 6.97
N TYR A 149 -8.97 0.44 7.21
CA TYR A 149 -8.57 -0.13 8.48
C TYR A 149 -7.11 0.18 8.82
N HIS A 150 -6.18 -0.14 7.92
CA HIS A 150 -4.75 0.08 8.14
C HIS A 150 -4.35 1.56 8.15
N LEU A 151 -5.17 2.44 7.58
CA LEU A 151 -4.96 3.88 7.70
C LEU A 151 -5.09 4.36 9.16
N LEU A 152 -6.02 3.77 9.92
CA LEU A 152 -6.33 4.18 11.29
C LEU A 152 -5.60 3.34 12.33
N PHE A 153 -5.59 2.02 12.17
CA PHE A 153 -5.06 1.09 13.16
C PHE A 153 -3.56 0.83 12.97
N GLU A 154 -2.94 0.27 14.00
CA GLU A 154 -1.56 -0.23 13.89
C GLU A 154 -1.46 -1.22 12.72
N GLY A 155 -0.40 -1.07 11.94
CA GLY A 155 -0.17 -1.94 10.81
C GLY A 155 1.28 -1.97 10.37
N LYS A 156 1.62 -3.04 9.66
CA LYS A 156 2.93 -3.30 9.06
C LYS A 156 2.75 -3.79 7.62
N SER A 157 3.82 -3.78 6.83
CA SER A 157 3.79 -4.29 5.47
C SER A 157 3.38 -5.78 5.38
N GLN A 158 3.78 -6.62 6.33
CA GLN A 158 3.37 -8.03 6.37
C GLN A 158 1.84 -8.22 6.42
N TYR A 159 1.11 -7.30 7.06
CA TYR A 159 -0.35 -7.44 7.20
C TYR A 159 -1.10 -7.19 5.90
N VAL A 160 -0.50 -6.44 4.98
CA VAL A 160 -1.14 -6.12 3.69
C VAL A 160 -0.87 -7.18 2.61
N LEU A 161 0.05 -8.11 2.82
CA LEU A 161 0.38 -9.16 1.84
C LEU A 161 -0.86 -9.92 1.36
N THR A 162 -1.77 -10.28 2.25
CA THR A 162 -3.01 -10.98 1.89
C THR A 162 -3.86 -10.16 0.92
N TYR A 163 -3.95 -8.85 1.14
CA TYR A 163 -4.73 -7.96 0.27
C TYR A 163 -4.06 -7.74 -1.09
N ILE A 164 -2.74 -7.75 -1.14
CA ILE A 164 -1.98 -7.71 -2.40
C ILE A 164 -2.30 -8.96 -3.25
N ILE A 165 -2.38 -10.14 -2.63
CA ILE A 165 -2.79 -11.37 -3.31
C ILE A 165 -4.24 -11.25 -3.80
N LEU A 166 -5.14 -10.68 -3.01
CA LEU A 166 -6.54 -10.48 -3.39
C LEU A 166 -6.73 -9.44 -4.52
N MET A 167 -5.74 -8.61 -4.83
CA MET A 167 -5.77 -7.72 -6.00
C MET A 167 -5.61 -8.48 -7.33
N ILE A 168 -4.95 -9.64 -7.33
CA ILE A 168 -4.58 -10.37 -8.55
C ILE A 168 -5.77 -10.69 -9.46
N PRO A 169 -6.93 -11.20 -8.98
CA PRO A 169 -8.06 -11.49 -9.86
C PRO A 169 -8.57 -10.26 -10.60
N THR A 170 -8.68 -9.11 -9.92
CA THR A 170 -9.14 -7.85 -10.53
C THR A 170 -8.09 -7.30 -11.51
N ALA A 171 -6.80 -7.40 -11.17
CA ALA A 171 -5.71 -7.03 -12.06
C ALA A 171 -5.67 -7.92 -13.31
N SER A 172 -5.88 -9.23 -13.16
CA SER A 172 -5.96 -10.19 -14.27
C SER A 172 -7.10 -9.87 -15.23
N PHE A 173 -8.24 -9.45 -14.71
CA PHE A 173 -9.36 -8.97 -15.52
C PHE A 173 -8.98 -7.75 -16.36
N ALA A 174 -8.16 -6.84 -15.87
CA ALA A 174 -7.63 -5.73 -16.67
C ALA A 174 -6.82 -6.24 -17.87
N PHE A 175 -5.89 -7.17 -17.64
CA PHE A 175 -5.11 -7.77 -18.73
C PHE A 175 -5.97 -8.51 -19.74
N GLU A 176 -6.95 -9.28 -19.29
CA GLU A 176 -7.92 -9.93 -20.18
C GLU A 176 -8.64 -8.91 -21.07
N CYS A 177 -9.10 -7.83 -20.45
CA CYS A 177 -9.75 -6.76 -21.18
C CYS A 177 -8.82 -6.11 -22.22
N ILE A 178 -7.58 -5.81 -21.89
CA ILE A 178 -6.59 -5.22 -22.81
C ILE A 178 -6.30 -6.17 -23.97
N LEU A 179 -5.97 -7.42 -23.68
CA LEU A 179 -5.59 -8.41 -24.70
C LEU A 179 -6.72 -8.74 -25.67
N ASN A 180 -7.95 -8.85 -25.17
CA ASN A 180 -9.11 -9.16 -26.03
C ASN A 180 -9.64 -7.95 -26.82
N GLY A 181 -9.01 -6.79 -26.69
CA GLY A 181 -9.38 -5.57 -27.41
C GLY A 181 -10.82 -5.13 -27.19
N LYS A 182 -11.44 -5.50 -26.08
CA LYS A 182 -12.83 -5.16 -25.70
C LYS A 182 -13.02 -3.68 -25.34
N TYR A 183 -12.04 -2.81 -25.72
CA TYR A 183 -12.08 -1.37 -25.46
C TYR A 183 -12.60 -0.59 -26.64
N THR A 184 -13.90 -0.49 -26.74
CA THR A 184 -14.51 0.38 -27.76
C THR A 184 -14.04 1.82 -27.61
N LYS A 185 -14.02 2.34 -26.38
CA LYS A 185 -13.65 3.75 -26.16
C LYS A 185 -12.16 4.08 -26.34
N ILE A 186 -11.25 3.16 -25.99
CA ILE A 186 -9.82 3.35 -26.25
C ILE A 186 -9.53 3.19 -27.74
N LYS A 187 -10.16 2.23 -28.42
CA LYS A 187 -10.05 2.11 -29.88
C LYS A 187 -10.57 3.36 -30.60
N GLU A 188 -11.69 3.93 -30.16
CA GLU A 188 -12.21 5.17 -30.71
C GLU A 188 -11.26 6.35 -30.45
N PHE A 189 -10.69 6.46 -29.25
CA PHE A 189 -9.73 7.50 -28.93
C PHE A 189 -8.43 7.37 -29.72
N VAL A 190 -7.86 6.18 -29.81
CA VAL A 190 -6.66 5.89 -30.62
C VAL A 190 -6.96 6.05 -32.12
N GLY A 191 -8.17 5.70 -32.56
CA GLY A 191 -8.64 5.97 -33.91
C GLY A 191 -8.66 7.46 -34.23
N LYS A 192 -9.24 8.28 -33.35
CA LYS A 192 -9.27 9.73 -33.51
C LYS A 192 -7.88 10.39 -33.48
N LEU A 193 -6.95 9.84 -32.72
CA LEU A 193 -5.55 10.33 -32.73
C LEU A 193 -4.83 10.01 -34.04
N LYS A 194 -5.18 8.91 -34.70
CA LYS A 194 -4.63 8.55 -36.03
C LYS A 194 -5.26 9.34 -37.19
N GLU A 195 -6.42 9.91 -37.00
CA GLU A 195 -7.11 10.76 -37.97
C GLU A 195 -6.72 12.24 -37.89
N ILE A 196 -5.88 12.63 -36.90
CA ILE A 196 -5.29 13.97 -36.88
C ILE A 196 -4.28 14.00 -38.04
N PRO A 197 -4.51 14.81 -39.10
CA PRO A 197 -3.58 14.88 -40.22
C PRO A 197 -2.23 15.35 -39.71
N ASP A 198 -1.16 14.62 -40.05
CA ASP A 198 0.17 15.15 -39.96
C ASP A 198 0.16 16.53 -40.62
N GLY A 199 0.42 17.55 -39.83
CA GLY A 199 0.53 18.92 -40.31
C GLY A 199 1.64 18.98 -41.33
N LYS A 200 1.33 18.60 -42.58
CA LYS A 200 2.20 18.91 -43.70
C LYS A 200 2.18 20.42 -43.92
N GLU A 201 3.29 20.99 -43.54
CA GLU A 201 3.82 22.23 -44.02
C GLU A 201 3.13 22.72 -45.27
N SER A 202 2.44 23.85 -45.19
CA SER A 202 2.25 24.71 -46.32
C SER A 202 3.51 25.61 -46.47
N GLU A 203 4.58 25.01 -46.94
CA GLU A 203 5.65 25.73 -47.58
C GLU A 203 5.30 25.85 -49.06
N LYS A 204 4.67 26.94 -49.44
CA LYS A 204 4.72 27.46 -50.81
C LYS A 204 4.33 28.94 -50.86
N ALA A 205 5.29 29.70 -51.36
CA ALA A 205 5.31 31.01 -51.96
C ALA A 205 5.66 32.17 -51.04
#